data_8e0659a5784e904d6b050606ec002e92
#
_entry.id   8e0659a5784e904d6b050606ec002e92
#
_cell.length_a   1.000
_cell.length_b   1.000
_cell.length_c   1.000
_cell.angle_alpha   90.00
_cell.angle_beta   90.00
_cell.angle_gamma   90.00
#
_symmetry.space_group_name_H-M   'P 1'
#
loop_
_entity.id
_entity.type
_entity.pdbx_description
1 polymer ?
#
loop_
_entity_poly.entity_id
_entity_poly.type
_entity_poly.pdbx_seq_one_letter_code
_entity_poly.pdbx_strand_id
1 'polypeptide(L)'
;MEQKKQEPIRDARQLGTAKMLVLGLQHMFAMFGATILVPILVSGYFQKACGEPLTRGLSVSVTLFCAGFGTLIFHLCTKFKVPAFLGSSFAFLGGFYTVANLDSGMYADMAVNDKAAYACGGIFVAGMLYFVLALIIKLVGIKRVMRFLPPVVTGPIIICIGLSLAGSAINNASTNWVLAIIALGVIIIFNIWGKGLFKIIPILMGVIISYVVALIMNAAGITNPDGSAILDFTSIASSAWVGIPKFQFMKFDITSILVMAPIAIATMMEHIGDMSAISATVEQNFIADPGLHRTLIGDGIATAFAGAIGGPANTTYGENTGVLELSKVYDPRVIRIAAAFAIALSFIPKFSAVISTMPSAIIGGVSFMLYGMISAIGVRNVVENKVDLTKSRNLIIAGVIFVCGLGFGDGLTFTVAGTSITLTALAIAAIAGIFLNAILPGNDYEFGKNPDGDASRGVYMMNTDNDEEEES
;
A
#
# COMPACT_ATOMS: atom_id res chain seq x y z
N MET A 1 -37.95 -10.72 -4.30
CA MET A 1 -37.42 -11.18 -3.02
C MET A 1 -36.54 -10.07 -2.50
N GLU A 2 -37.03 -9.25 -1.59
CA GLU A 2 -36.21 -8.25 -0.88
C GLU A 2 -35.13 -9.01 -0.09
N GLN A 3 -33.87 -8.83 -0.50
CA GLN A 3 -32.76 -9.27 0.34
C GLN A 3 -32.87 -8.49 1.66
N LYS A 4 -33.22 -9.14 2.75
CA LYS A 4 -33.11 -8.55 4.09
C LYS A 4 -31.71 -7.90 4.19
N LYS A 5 -31.64 -6.57 4.26
CA LYS A 5 -30.42 -5.85 4.53
C LYS A 5 -29.86 -6.41 5.84
N GLN A 6 -28.73 -7.12 5.76
CA GLN A 6 -28.09 -7.69 6.93
C GLN A 6 -27.56 -6.50 7.76
N GLU A 7 -28.05 -6.35 8.97
CA GLU A 7 -27.60 -5.26 9.87
C GLU A 7 -26.09 -5.39 10.13
N PRO A 8 -25.34 -4.28 10.12
CA PRO A 8 -23.92 -4.31 10.34
C PRO A 8 -23.58 -4.69 11.78
N ILE A 9 -22.66 -5.62 11.96
CA ILE A 9 -22.20 -6.08 13.25
C ILE A 9 -21.04 -5.18 13.71
N ARG A 10 -21.30 -4.37 14.76
CA ARG A 10 -20.30 -3.43 15.32
C ARG A 10 -19.62 -3.98 16.59
N ASP A 11 -20.12 -5.06 17.17
CA ASP A 11 -19.47 -5.82 18.26
C ASP A 11 -19.36 -7.29 17.85
N ALA A 12 -18.17 -7.69 17.42
CA ALA A 12 -17.91 -9.04 16.95
C ALA A 12 -18.00 -10.11 18.05
N ARG A 13 -18.00 -9.73 19.33
CA ARG A 13 -18.18 -10.70 20.45
C ARG A 13 -19.51 -11.43 20.35
N GLN A 14 -20.53 -10.81 19.76
CA GLN A 14 -21.84 -11.44 19.51
C GLN A 14 -21.75 -12.67 18.60
N LEU A 15 -20.69 -12.76 17.78
CA LEU A 15 -20.47 -13.88 16.85
C LEU A 15 -19.83 -15.11 17.52
N GLY A 16 -19.26 -14.93 18.71
CA GLY A 16 -18.45 -15.93 19.39
C GLY A 16 -17.01 -16.04 18.85
N THR A 17 -16.11 -16.60 19.65
CA THR A 17 -14.65 -16.61 19.39
C THR A 17 -14.30 -17.32 18.08
N ALA A 18 -14.93 -18.45 17.77
CA ALA A 18 -14.62 -19.21 16.55
C ALA A 18 -14.88 -18.41 15.28
N LYS A 19 -16.03 -17.72 15.19
CA LYS A 19 -16.35 -16.87 14.02
C LYS A 19 -15.43 -15.65 13.94
N MET A 20 -15.08 -15.02 15.06
CA MET A 20 -14.11 -13.92 15.08
C MET A 20 -12.74 -14.36 14.58
N LEU A 21 -12.26 -15.54 14.94
CA LEU A 21 -10.99 -16.08 14.44
C LEU A 21 -11.04 -16.32 12.92
N VAL A 22 -12.13 -16.91 12.42
CA VAL A 22 -12.31 -17.11 10.98
C VAL A 22 -12.32 -15.78 10.22
N LEU A 23 -13.04 -14.77 10.72
CA LEU A 23 -13.06 -13.44 10.12
C LEU A 23 -11.68 -12.77 10.16
N GLY A 24 -10.96 -12.88 11.29
CA GLY A 24 -9.59 -12.40 11.39
C GLY A 24 -8.66 -13.07 10.38
N LEU A 25 -8.82 -14.37 10.18
CA LEU A 25 -8.08 -15.12 9.17
C LEU A 25 -8.44 -14.67 7.74
N GLN A 26 -9.71 -14.37 7.47
CA GLN A 26 -10.13 -13.79 6.18
C GLN A 26 -9.46 -12.45 5.90
N HIS A 27 -9.45 -11.55 6.88
CA HIS A 27 -8.76 -10.25 6.76
C HIS A 27 -7.25 -10.43 6.58
N MET A 28 -6.63 -11.38 7.26
CA MET A 28 -5.22 -11.71 7.07
C MET A 28 -4.95 -12.19 5.64
N PHE A 29 -5.76 -13.07 5.10
CA PHE A 29 -5.61 -13.56 3.72
C PHE A 29 -5.91 -12.49 2.68
N ALA A 30 -6.81 -11.57 2.92
CA ALA A 30 -7.11 -10.47 1.98
C ALA A 30 -5.89 -9.57 1.78
N MET A 31 -5.19 -9.21 2.86
CA MET A 31 -4.00 -8.35 2.79
C MET A 31 -2.73 -9.11 2.37
N PHE A 32 -2.72 -10.43 2.51
CA PHE A 32 -1.52 -11.25 2.42
C PHE A 32 -0.82 -11.10 1.08
N GLY A 33 -1.56 -11.24 -0.03
CA GLY A 33 -1.00 -11.19 -1.38
C GLY A 33 -0.28 -9.86 -1.66
N ALA A 34 -0.90 -8.75 -1.32
CA ALA A 34 -0.31 -7.42 -1.48
C ALA A 34 0.91 -7.23 -0.56
N THR A 35 0.80 -7.63 0.70
CA THR A 35 1.85 -7.43 1.70
C THR A 35 3.15 -8.20 1.38
N ILE A 36 3.06 -9.43 0.88
CA ILE A 36 4.24 -10.23 0.56
C ILE A 36 4.93 -9.81 -0.74
N LEU A 37 4.20 -9.16 -1.65
CA LEU A 37 4.72 -8.79 -2.96
C LEU A 37 5.80 -7.71 -2.86
N VAL A 38 5.63 -6.71 -2.01
CA VAL A 38 6.58 -5.60 -1.83
C VAL A 38 7.98 -6.11 -1.44
N PRO A 39 8.19 -6.92 -0.36
CA PRO A 39 9.52 -7.37 0.00
C PRO A 39 10.16 -8.26 -1.08
N ILE A 40 9.39 -9.03 -1.84
CA ILE A 40 9.93 -9.84 -2.94
C ILE A 40 10.47 -8.95 -4.05
N LEU A 41 9.70 -7.94 -4.46
CA LEU A 41 10.12 -6.99 -5.49
C LEU A 41 11.33 -6.18 -5.06
N VAL A 42 11.32 -5.66 -3.83
CA VAL A 42 12.43 -4.89 -3.27
C VAL A 42 13.70 -5.74 -3.19
N SER A 43 13.60 -6.97 -2.68
CA SER A 43 14.73 -7.90 -2.66
C SER A 43 15.30 -8.14 -4.07
N GLY A 44 14.42 -8.29 -5.07
CA GLY A 44 14.82 -8.42 -6.48
C GLY A 44 15.53 -7.18 -7.01
N TYR A 45 15.13 -5.96 -6.65
CA TYR A 45 15.81 -4.72 -7.05
C TYR A 45 17.23 -4.66 -6.48
N PHE A 46 17.40 -4.93 -5.18
CA PHE A 46 18.71 -4.92 -4.55
C PHE A 46 19.62 -6.04 -5.07
N GLN A 47 19.08 -7.24 -5.27
CA GLN A 47 19.85 -8.36 -5.83
C GLN A 47 20.33 -8.05 -7.26
N LYS A 48 19.48 -7.47 -8.11
CA LYS A 48 19.83 -7.11 -9.49
C LYS A 48 20.88 -5.99 -9.54
N ALA A 49 20.74 -4.98 -8.69
CA ALA A 49 21.62 -3.82 -8.67
C ALA A 49 22.98 -4.10 -8.02
N CYS A 50 23.03 -4.92 -6.96
CA CYS A 50 24.25 -5.16 -6.18
C CYS A 50 24.89 -6.53 -6.46
N GLY A 51 24.22 -7.42 -7.22
CA GLY A 51 24.72 -8.78 -7.50
C GLY A 51 24.54 -9.77 -6.34
N GLU A 52 24.14 -9.32 -5.15
CA GLU A 52 23.99 -10.13 -3.94
C GLU A 52 22.58 -10.02 -3.37
N PRO A 53 22.02 -11.12 -2.80
CA PRO A 53 20.70 -11.09 -2.18
C PRO A 53 20.74 -10.40 -0.82
N LEU A 54 19.62 -9.78 -0.43
CA LEU A 54 19.43 -9.28 0.93
C LEU A 54 19.40 -10.45 1.94
N THR A 55 20.19 -10.34 3.00
CA THR A 55 20.25 -11.35 4.07
C THR A 55 19.54 -10.92 5.36
N ARG A 56 19.22 -9.62 5.49
CA ARG A 56 18.55 -9.00 6.62
C ARG A 56 17.61 -7.90 6.14
N GLY A 57 16.57 -7.62 6.93
CA GLY A 57 15.57 -6.62 6.58
C GLY A 57 14.80 -6.97 5.31
N LEU A 58 13.80 -6.16 4.96
CA LEU A 58 13.01 -6.17 3.70
C LEU A 58 12.63 -7.58 3.21
N SER A 59 12.46 -8.51 4.14
CA SER A 59 12.05 -9.90 3.90
C SER A 59 10.56 -10.07 4.19
N VAL A 60 9.96 -11.15 3.67
CA VAL A 60 8.55 -11.49 3.94
C VAL A 60 8.26 -11.56 5.45
N SER A 61 9.14 -12.19 6.24
CA SER A 61 8.97 -12.28 7.70
C SER A 61 8.97 -10.91 8.36
N VAL A 62 9.96 -10.05 8.05
CA VAL A 62 10.03 -8.70 8.62
C VAL A 62 8.82 -7.87 8.20
N THR A 63 8.39 -7.98 6.94
CA THR A 63 7.24 -7.25 6.43
C THR A 63 5.94 -7.66 7.11
N LEU A 64 5.68 -8.95 7.30
CA LEU A 64 4.51 -9.44 8.02
C LEU A 64 4.51 -8.99 9.49
N PHE A 65 5.67 -8.98 10.14
CA PHE A 65 5.81 -8.44 11.49
C PHE A 65 5.46 -6.95 11.53
N CYS A 66 6.04 -6.15 10.60
CA CYS A 66 5.77 -4.71 10.51
C CYS A 66 4.30 -4.42 10.21
N ALA A 67 3.68 -5.16 9.30
CA ALA A 67 2.26 -5.00 8.97
C ALA A 67 1.35 -5.28 10.16
N GLY A 68 1.57 -6.42 10.85
CA GLY A 68 0.78 -6.79 12.02
C GLY A 68 1.00 -5.82 13.19
N PHE A 69 2.25 -5.53 13.53
CA PHE A 69 2.57 -4.64 14.65
C PHE A 69 2.18 -3.19 14.35
N GLY A 70 2.42 -2.73 13.11
CA GLY A 70 1.98 -1.42 12.62
C GLY A 70 0.46 -1.24 12.69
N THR A 71 -0.31 -2.27 12.33
CA THR A 71 -1.77 -2.28 12.50
C THR A 71 -2.18 -2.12 13.98
N LEU A 72 -1.51 -2.79 14.90
CA LEU A 72 -1.80 -2.62 16.34
C LEU A 72 -1.46 -1.22 16.86
N ILE A 73 -0.34 -0.64 16.40
CA ILE A 73 0.03 0.76 16.69
C ILE A 73 -1.05 1.72 16.16
N PHE A 74 -1.48 1.52 14.92
CA PHE A 74 -2.53 2.34 14.30
C PHE A 74 -3.82 2.29 15.11
N HIS A 75 -4.26 1.10 15.52
CA HIS A 75 -5.46 0.93 16.35
C HIS A 75 -5.32 1.63 17.71
N LEU A 76 -4.14 1.61 18.32
CA LEU A 76 -3.88 2.34 19.56
C LEU A 76 -4.02 3.86 19.36
N CYS A 77 -3.41 4.40 18.29
CA CYS A 77 -3.48 5.83 17.98
C CYS A 77 -4.91 6.27 17.65
N THR A 78 -5.70 5.42 16.98
CA THR A 78 -7.09 5.67 16.59
C THR A 78 -8.12 5.29 17.67
N LYS A 79 -7.68 5.08 18.92
CA LYS A 79 -8.54 4.69 20.06
C LYS A 79 -9.35 3.42 19.78
N PHE A 80 -8.81 2.51 19.00
CA PHE A 80 -9.47 1.25 18.60
C PHE A 80 -10.80 1.43 17.85
N LYS A 81 -11.02 2.56 17.18
CA LYS A 81 -12.27 2.86 16.49
C LYS A 81 -12.25 2.45 15.02
N VAL A 82 -11.11 2.61 14.33
CA VAL A 82 -11.00 2.45 12.88
C VAL A 82 -10.67 0.99 12.52
N PRO A 83 -11.51 0.29 11.75
CA PRO A 83 -11.25 -1.10 11.35
C PRO A 83 -10.36 -1.18 10.09
N ALA A 84 -9.21 -0.50 10.11
CA ALA A 84 -8.23 -0.56 9.03
C ALA A 84 -7.08 -1.53 9.35
N PHE A 85 -6.61 -2.26 8.34
CA PHE A 85 -5.38 -3.04 8.36
C PHE A 85 -4.28 -2.28 7.63
N LEU A 86 -3.07 -2.28 8.17
CA LEU A 86 -1.89 -1.68 7.53
C LEU A 86 -0.99 -2.76 6.95
N GLY A 87 -0.56 -2.56 5.72
CA GLY A 87 0.40 -3.45 5.06
C GLY A 87 1.49 -2.67 4.33
N SER A 88 2.32 -3.35 3.55
CA SER A 88 3.46 -2.75 2.86
C SER A 88 3.03 -1.85 1.71
N SER A 89 3.56 -0.61 1.66
CA SER A 89 3.23 0.38 0.64
C SER A 89 3.94 0.13 -0.68
N PHE A 90 3.18 0.11 -1.78
CA PHE A 90 3.69 0.02 -3.14
C PHE A 90 4.31 1.34 -3.63
N ALA A 91 3.89 2.47 -3.10
CA ALA A 91 4.36 3.79 -3.51
C ALA A 91 5.89 3.94 -3.34
N PHE A 92 6.47 3.26 -2.35
CA PHE A 92 7.90 3.32 -2.08
C PHE A 92 8.77 2.43 -2.97
N LEU A 93 8.19 1.58 -3.85
CA LEU A 93 8.94 0.69 -4.73
C LEU A 93 9.92 1.46 -5.63
N GLY A 94 9.49 2.59 -6.21
CA GLY A 94 10.35 3.47 -7.00
C GLY A 94 11.52 4.04 -6.18
N GLY A 95 11.29 4.40 -4.93
CA GLY A 95 12.34 4.86 -4.02
C GLY A 95 13.36 3.76 -3.69
N PHE A 96 12.90 2.55 -3.42
CA PHE A 96 13.78 1.39 -3.22
C PHE A 96 14.60 1.08 -4.47
N TYR A 97 13.98 1.11 -5.65
CA TYR A 97 14.69 0.94 -6.92
C TYR A 97 15.80 1.99 -7.09
N THR A 98 15.48 3.26 -6.84
CA THR A 98 16.46 4.35 -6.92
C THR A 98 17.61 4.14 -5.94
N VAL A 99 17.34 3.85 -4.65
CA VAL A 99 18.40 3.65 -3.65
C VAL A 99 19.25 2.41 -3.97
N ALA A 100 18.65 1.32 -4.47
CA ALA A 100 19.39 0.12 -4.87
C ALA A 100 20.40 0.41 -5.99
N ASN A 101 20.06 1.31 -6.93
CA ASN A 101 20.87 1.67 -8.08
C ASN A 101 21.82 2.88 -7.83
N LEU A 102 21.89 3.41 -6.60
CA LEU A 102 22.90 4.42 -6.28
C LEU A 102 24.30 3.78 -6.37
N ASP A 103 25.17 4.36 -7.20
CA ASP A 103 26.50 3.85 -7.53
C ASP A 103 27.62 4.89 -7.34
N SER A 104 27.28 6.05 -6.78
CA SER A 104 28.20 7.19 -6.60
C SER A 104 28.42 7.53 -5.12
N GLY A 105 29.54 8.19 -4.84
CA GLY A 105 29.92 8.59 -3.48
C GLY A 105 30.05 7.39 -2.54
N MET A 106 29.42 7.46 -1.37
CA MET A 106 29.47 6.39 -0.37
C MET A 106 28.75 5.09 -0.80
N TYR A 107 27.92 5.14 -1.85
CA TYR A 107 27.11 3.99 -2.31
C TYR A 107 27.84 3.12 -3.32
N ALA A 108 28.98 3.55 -3.91
CA ALA A 108 29.68 2.85 -4.98
C ALA A 108 30.07 1.40 -4.62
N ASP A 109 30.67 1.21 -3.44
CA ASP A 109 31.14 -0.11 -2.97
C ASP A 109 30.39 -0.58 -1.71
N MET A 110 29.17 -0.06 -1.51
CA MET A 110 28.39 -0.35 -0.31
C MET A 110 27.76 -1.73 -0.36
N ALA A 111 27.88 -2.49 0.73
CA ALA A 111 27.22 -3.79 0.88
C ALA A 111 25.70 -3.66 0.74
N VAL A 112 25.06 -4.64 0.10
CA VAL A 112 23.63 -4.63 -0.21
C VAL A 112 22.73 -4.38 1.00
N ASN A 113 23.05 -5.00 2.15
CA ASN A 113 22.27 -4.80 3.38
C ASN A 113 22.40 -3.39 3.92
N ASP A 114 23.55 -2.74 3.74
CA ASP A 114 23.76 -1.36 4.19
C ASP A 114 22.98 -0.36 3.31
N LYS A 115 22.99 -0.54 1.98
CA LYS A 115 22.12 0.24 1.08
C LYS A 115 20.65 0.14 1.50
N ALA A 116 20.18 -1.08 1.78
CA ALA A 116 18.83 -1.32 2.26
C ALA A 116 18.56 -0.63 3.62
N ALA A 117 19.53 -0.62 4.54
CA ALA A 117 19.41 0.08 5.82
C ALA A 117 19.26 1.60 5.66
N TYR A 118 19.96 2.20 4.68
CA TYR A 118 19.81 3.62 4.36
C TYR A 118 18.44 3.93 3.73
N ALA A 119 17.93 3.06 2.86
CA ALA A 119 16.57 3.18 2.35
C ALA A 119 15.53 3.15 3.49
N CYS A 120 15.71 2.25 4.45
CA CYS A 120 14.87 2.16 5.65
C CYS A 120 14.96 3.41 6.54
N GLY A 121 16.13 4.06 6.62
CA GLY A 121 16.27 5.36 7.27
C GLY A 121 15.45 6.46 6.60
N GLY A 122 15.40 6.46 5.28
CA GLY A 122 14.53 7.35 4.51
C GLY A 122 13.03 7.08 4.77
N ILE A 123 12.62 5.81 4.91
CA ILE A 123 11.25 5.44 5.31
C ILE A 123 10.91 5.94 6.72
N PHE A 124 11.86 5.83 7.66
CA PHE A 124 11.65 6.38 9.01
C PHE A 124 11.33 7.86 8.95
N VAL A 125 12.12 8.63 8.19
CA VAL A 125 11.88 10.08 8.01
C VAL A 125 10.56 10.33 7.28
N ALA A 126 10.22 9.52 6.26
CA ALA A 126 8.92 9.58 5.59
C ALA A 126 7.76 9.44 6.59
N GLY A 127 7.83 8.44 7.51
CA GLY A 127 6.85 8.28 8.58
C GLY A 127 6.76 9.50 9.51
N MET A 128 7.89 10.16 9.78
CA MET A 128 7.90 11.40 10.59
C MET A 128 7.20 12.58 9.90
N LEU A 129 7.17 12.63 8.56
CA LEU A 129 6.43 13.69 7.84
C LEU A 129 4.91 13.61 8.04
N TYR A 130 4.36 12.45 8.35
CA TYR A 130 2.95 12.30 8.72
C TYR A 130 2.58 13.10 9.96
N PHE A 131 3.51 13.21 10.94
CA PHE A 131 3.29 14.06 12.11
C PHE A 131 3.19 15.54 11.76
N VAL A 132 3.99 15.98 10.77
CA VAL A 132 3.95 17.37 10.29
C VAL A 132 2.58 17.67 9.71
N LEU A 133 2.06 16.80 8.82
CA LEU A 133 0.73 16.97 8.24
C LEU A 133 -0.37 16.87 9.31
N ALA A 134 -0.27 15.90 10.21
CA ALA A 134 -1.23 15.74 11.31
C ALA A 134 -1.27 16.98 12.23
N LEU A 135 -0.11 17.59 12.52
CA LEU A 135 -0.02 18.83 13.27
C LEU A 135 -0.67 19.99 12.51
N ILE A 136 -0.38 20.12 11.21
CA ILE A 136 -0.99 21.16 10.36
C ILE A 136 -2.51 21.00 10.36
N ILE A 137 -3.03 19.79 10.18
CA ILE A 137 -4.50 19.53 10.22
C ILE A 137 -5.08 19.92 11.57
N LYS A 138 -4.39 19.59 12.68
CA LYS A 138 -4.85 19.93 14.03
C LYS A 138 -4.86 21.44 14.30
N LEU A 139 -3.89 22.19 13.76
CA LEU A 139 -3.76 23.64 14.00
C LEU A 139 -4.62 24.48 13.05
N VAL A 140 -4.64 24.10 11.77
CA VAL A 140 -5.24 24.91 10.69
C VAL A 140 -6.64 24.41 10.32
N GLY A 141 -6.97 23.19 10.67
CA GLY A 141 -8.22 22.52 10.34
C GLY A 141 -8.19 21.79 9.00
N ILE A 142 -8.96 20.71 8.92
CA ILE A 142 -8.99 19.82 7.76
C ILE A 142 -9.46 20.51 6.47
N LYS A 143 -10.50 21.36 6.54
CA LYS A 143 -11.07 22.05 5.37
C LYS A 143 -10.02 22.87 4.62
N ARG A 144 -9.11 23.56 5.36
CA ARG A 144 -8.04 24.37 4.75
C ARG A 144 -6.97 23.48 4.10
N VAL A 145 -6.60 22.37 4.74
CA VAL A 145 -5.61 21.42 4.18
C VAL A 145 -6.15 20.75 2.92
N MET A 146 -7.40 20.27 2.94
CA MET A 146 -8.04 19.63 1.78
C MET A 146 -8.23 20.59 0.59
N ARG A 147 -8.14 21.89 0.78
CA ARG A 147 -8.10 22.85 -0.32
C ARG A 147 -6.81 22.70 -1.17
N PHE A 148 -5.69 22.29 -0.55
CA PHE A 148 -4.43 22.04 -1.24
C PHE A 148 -4.34 20.62 -1.78
N LEU A 149 -5.12 19.69 -1.24
CA LEU A 149 -5.13 18.28 -1.57
C LEU A 149 -6.51 17.83 -2.10
N PRO A 150 -7.07 18.52 -3.12
CA PRO A 150 -8.38 18.16 -3.68
C PRO A 150 -8.27 16.89 -4.54
N PRO A 151 -9.39 16.22 -4.85
CA PRO A 151 -9.45 15.02 -5.69
C PRO A 151 -8.80 15.17 -7.08
N VAL A 152 -8.77 16.37 -7.66
CA VAL A 152 -8.05 16.66 -8.90
C VAL A 152 -6.53 16.51 -8.77
N VAL A 153 -5.99 16.54 -7.56
CA VAL A 153 -4.57 16.28 -7.24
C VAL A 153 -4.39 14.83 -6.77
N THR A 154 -5.17 14.40 -5.77
CA THR A 154 -4.99 13.09 -5.14
C THR A 154 -5.32 11.94 -6.09
N GLY A 155 -6.39 12.03 -6.88
CA GLY A 155 -6.80 11.00 -7.82
C GLY A 155 -5.72 10.69 -8.87
N PRO A 156 -5.23 11.69 -9.64
CA PRO A 156 -4.15 11.48 -10.60
C PRO A 156 -2.85 10.91 -9.97
N ILE A 157 -2.50 11.30 -8.73
CA ILE A 157 -1.33 10.74 -8.05
C ILE A 157 -1.53 9.25 -7.76
N ILE A 158 -2.69 8.83 -7.25
CA ILE A 158 -3.01 7.42 -7.00
C ILE A 158 -2.99 6.63 -8.32
N ILE A 159 -3.50 7.19 -9.43
CA ILE A 159 -3.40 6.58 -10.75
C ILE A 159 -1.93 6.34 -11.12
N CYS A 160 -1.07 7.34 -10.92
CA CYS A 160 0.37 7.23 -11.20
C CYS A 160 1.06 6.17 -10.33
N ILE A 161 0.67 5.97 -9.06
CA ILE A 161 1.24 4.94 -8.19
C ILE A 161 1.12 3.57 -8.86
N GLY A 162 -0.08 3.20 -9.32
CA GLY A 162 -0.28 1.91 -9.97
C GLY A 162 0.39 1.82 -11.34
N LEU A 163 0.22 2.82 -12.21
CA LEU A 163 0.72 2.78 -13.59
C LEU A 163 2.25 2.86 -13.68
N SER A 164 2.93 3.57 -12.79
CA SER A 164 4.40 3.64 -12.77
C SER A 164 5.05 2.27 -12.54
N LEU A 165 4.34 1.34 -11.94
CA LEU A 165 4.79 -0.02 -11.65
C LEU A 165 4.48 -1.03 -12.77
N ALA A 166 3.70 -0.64 -13.80
CA ALA A 166 3.27 -1.54 -14.87
C ALA A 166 4.43 -2.21 -15.60
N GLY A 167 5.53 -1.50 -15.84
CA GLY A 167 6.74 -2.06 -16.43
C GLY A 167 7.34 -3.21 -15.62
N SER A 168 7.33 -3.11 -14.28
CA SER A 168 7.79 -4.17 -13.40
C SER A 168 6.91 -5.42 -13.49
N ALA A 169 5.59 -5.25 -13.57
CA ALA A 169 4.67 -6.37 -13.76
C ALA A 169 4.93 -7.11 -15.09
N ILE A 170 5.12 -6.36 -16.19
CA ILE A 170 5.45 -6.92 -17.51
C ILE A 170 6.78 -7.67 -17.47
N ASN A 171 7.82 -7.08 -16.91
CA ASN A 171 9.14 -7.69 -16.81
C ASN A 171 9.12 -9.01 -16.01
N ASN A 172 8.38 -9.04 -14.89
CA ASN A 172 8.22 -10.27 -14.12
C ASN A 172 7.39 -11.32 -14.87
N ALA A 173 6.28 -10.92 -15.53
CA ALA A 173 5.43 -11.83 -16.28
C ALA A 173 6.14 -12.44 -17.50
N SER A 174 7.06 -11.69 -18.14
CA SER A 174 7.78 -12.13 -19.33
C SER A 174 8.74 -13.30 -19.06
N THR A 175 9.09 -13.58 -17.81
CA THR A 175 9.90 -14.75 -17.45
C THR A 175 9.18 -16.07 -17.77
N ASN A 176 7.84 -16.08 -17.67
CA ASN A 176 7.00 -17.22 -18.09
C ASN A 176 5.53 -16.75 -18.25
N TRP A 177 5.14 -16.36 -19.46
CA TRP A 177 3.80 -15.86 -19.73
C TRP A 177 2.68 -16.84 -19.38
N VAL A 178 2.93 -18.14 -19.49
CA VAL A 178 1.90 -19.16 -19.17
C VAL A 178 1.50 -19.06 -17.70
N LEU A 179 2.48 -19.06 -16.80
CA LEU A 179 2.24 -18.92 -15.36
C LEU A 179 1.63 -17.56 -15.00
N ALA A 180 2.08 -16.47 -15.64
CA ALA A 180 1.54 -15.14 -15.42
C ALA A 180 0.06 -15.03 -15.82
N ILE A 181 -0.31 -15.56 -17.00
CA ILE A 181 -1.69 -15.55 -17.48
C ILE A 181 -2.59 -16.43 -16.61
N ILE A 182 -2.09 -17.59 -16.14
CA ILE A 182 -2.84 -18.44 -15.22
C ILE A 182 -3.09 -17.69 -13.90
N ALA A 183 -2.08 -17.05 -13.32
CA ALA A 183 -2.23 -16.28 -12.09
C ALA A 183 -3.28 -15.17 -12.25
N LEU A 184 -3.16 -14.35 -13.28
CA LEU A 184 -4.11 -13.27 -13.59
C LEU A 184 -5.52 -13.82 -13.86
N GLY A 185 -5.64 -14.86 -14.68
CA GLY A 185 -6.95 -15.47 -15.03
C GLY A 185 -7.67 -16.04 -13.81
N VAL A 186 -6.94 -16.73 -12.93
CA VAL A 186 -7.49 -17.24 -11.67
C VAL A 186 -7.99 -16.11 -10.78
N ILE A 187 -7.21 -15.02 -10.62
CA ILE A 187 -7.63 -13.86 -9.84
C ILE A 187 -8.93 -13.26 -10.39
N ILE A 188 -9.02 -13.09 -11.71
CA ILE A 188 -10.22 -12.54 -12.37
C ILE A 188 -11.42 -13.47 -12.14
N ILE A 189 -11.25 -14.80 -12.32
CA ILE A 189 -12.33 -15.76 -12.13
C ILE A 189 -12.86 -15.71 -10.69
N PHE A 190 -11.98 -15.75 -9.70
CA PHE A 190 -12.41 -15.71 -8.30
C PHE A 190 -12.98 -14.36 -7.88
N ASN A 191 -12.49 -13.26 -8.45
CA ASN A 191 -13.02 -11.92 -8.17
C ASN A 191 -14.45 -11.73 -8.70
N ILE A 192 -14.71 -12.21 -9.93
CA ILE A 192 -16.00 -11.97 -10.61
C ILE A 192 -17.03 -13.05 -10.25
N TRP A 193 -16.65 -14.32 -10.34
CA TRP A 193 -17.57 -15.45 -10.15
C TRP A 193 -17.41 -16.17 -8.82
N GLY A 194 -16.41 -15.81 -8.02
CA GLY A 194 -16.19 -16.37 -6.68
C GLY A 194 -17.37 -16.11 -5.75
N LYS A 195 -17.61 -17.04 -4.82
CA LYS A 195 -18.64 -16.95 -3.79
C LYS A 195 -18.04 -17.14 -2.41
N GLY A 196 -18.62 -16.46 -1.41
CA GLY A 196 -18.17 -16.58 -0.01
C GLY A 196 -16.70 -16.21 0.16
N LEU A 197 -15.92 -17.06 0.83
CA LEU A 197 -14.51 -16.84 1.11
C LEU A 197 -13.67 -16.64 -0.16
N PHE A 198 -13.93 -17.39 -1.22
CA PHE A 198 -13.15 -17.32 -2.46
C PHE A 198 -13.24 -15.96 -3.16
N LYS A 199 -14.36 -15.24 -3.01
CA LYS A 199 -14.51 -13.87 -3.52
C LYS A 199 -13.66 -12.87 -2.72
N ILE A 200 -13.37 -13.19 -1.45
CA ILE A 200 -12.61 -12.31 -0.54
C ILE A 200 -11.09 -12.46 -0.77
N ILE A 201 -10.63 -13.63 -1.21
CA ILE A 201 -9.19 -13.94 -1.32
C ILE A 201 -8.73 -14.25 -2.76
N PRO A 202 -9.16 -13.50 -3.79
CA PRO A 202 -8.87 -13.83 -5.19
C PRO A 202 -7.36 -13.85 -5.49
N ILE A 203 -6.59 -12.91 -4.92
CA ILE A 203 -5.14 -12.81 -5.10
C ILE A 203 -4.45 -14.05 -4.53
N LEU A 204 -4.82 -14.46 -3.32
CA LEU A 204 -4.26 -15.67 -2.70
C LEU A 204 -4.59 -16.92 -3.54
N MET A 205 -5.81 -17.03 -4.07
CA MET A 205 -6.18 -18.15 -4.96
C MET A 205 -5.35 -18.13 -6.25
N GLY A 206 -5.10 -16.96 -6.83
CA GLY A 206 -4.22 -16.78 -7.98
C GLY A 206 -2.81 -17.30 -7.69
N VAL A 207 -2.24 -16.90 -6.56
CA VAL A 207 -0.93 -17.38 -6.11
C VAL A 207 -0.91 -18.90 -5.90
N ILE A 208 -1.84 -19.45 -5.13
CA ILE A 208 -1.85 -20.88 -4.79
C ILE A 208 -2.03 -21.75 -6.05
N ILE A 209 -3.01 -21.44 -6.89
CA ILE A 209 -3.31 -22.29 -8.06
C ILE A 209 -2.16 -22.21 -9.08
N SER A 210 -1.62 -21.00 -9.35
CA SER A 210 -0.49 -20.88 -10.26
C SER A 210 0.80 -21.48 -9.70
N TYR A 211 1.00 -21.44 -8.38
CA TYR A 211 2.12 -22.14 -7.76
C TYR A 211 1.98 -23.68 -7.87
N VAL A 212 0.76 -24.23 -7.72
CA VAL A 212 0.51 -25.64 -7.97
C VAL A 212 0.78 -26.01 -9.43
N VAL A 213 0.39 -25.17 -10.38
CA VAL A 213 0.74 -25.38 -11.80
C VAL A 213 2.24 -25.33 -12.00
N ALA A 214 2.96 -24.39 -11.37
CA ALA A 214 4.42 -24.32 -11.41
C ALA A 214 5.08 -25.60 -10.85
N LEU A 215 4.52 -26.18 -9.76
CA LEU A 215 4.96 -27.47 -9.21
C LEU A 215 4.79 -28.61 -10.21
N ILE A 216 3.65 -28.67 -10.89
CA ILE A 216 3.36 -29.70 -11.91
C ILE A 216 4.32 -29.54 -13.10
N MET A 217 4.52 -28.32 -13.60
CA MET A 217 5.44 -28.04 -14.69
C MET A 217 6.89 -28.41 -14.32
N ASN A 218 7.33 -28.07 -13.12
CA ASN A 218 8.68 -28.41 -12.63
C ASN A 218 8.85 -29.92 -12.48
N ALA A 219 7.85 -30.63 -11.96
CA ALA A 219 7.86 -32.11 -11.85
C ALA A 219 7.86 -32.82 -13.24
N ALA A 220 7.26 -32.20 -14.25
CA ALA A 220 7.28 -32.65 -15.64
C ALA A 220 8.60 -32.33 -16.38
N GLY A 221 9.58 -31.71 -15.72
CA GLY A 221 10.85 -31.30 -16.33
C GLY A 221 10.77 -30.11 -17.27
N ILE A 222 9.66 -29.37 -17.23
CA ILE A 222 9.48 -28.12 -18.01
C ILE A 222 10.33 -27.03 -17.34
N THR A 223 11.07 -26.28 -18.15
CA THR A 223 11.90 -25.15 -17.71
C THR A 223 11.29 -23.82 -18.14
N ASN A 224 11.79 -22.72 -17.59
CA ASN A 224 11.50 -21.39 -18.10
C ASN A 224 12.05 -21.20 -19.53
N PRO A 225 11.61 -20.20 -20.29
CA PRO A 225 12.12 -19.92 -21.66
C PRO A 225 13.64 -19.70 -21.73
N ASP A 226 14.29 -19.28 -20.66
CA ASP A 226 15.75 -19.12 -20.52
C ASP A 226 16.50 -20.40 -20.14
N GLY A 227 15.79 -21.52 -20.00
CA GLY A 227 16.34 -22.83 -19.59
C GLY A 227 16.52 -23.00 -18.09
N SER A 228 16.20 -22.00 -17.26
CA SER A 228 16.27 -22.12 -15.80
C SER A 228 15.13 -22.98 -15.22
N ALA A 229 15.37 -23.61 -14.07
CA ALA A 229 14.31 -24.32 -13.34
C ALA A 229 13.19 -23.36 -12.92
N ILE A 230 11.93 -23.85 -12.97
CA ILE A 230 10.77 -23.04 -12.57
C ILE A 230 10.79 -22.80 -11.06
N LEU A 231 11.20 -23.79 -10.27
CA LEU A 231 11.21 -23.76 -8.81
C LEU A 231 12.55 -24.29 -8.27
N ASP A 232 13.08 -23.58 -7.25
CA ASP A 232 14.22 -24.00 -6.45
C ASP A 232 13.81 -24.15 -4.98
N PHE A 233 13.90 -25.36 -4.45
CA PHE A 233 13.49 -25.71 -3.09
C PHE A 233 14.64 -25.68 -2.07
N THR A 234 15.85 -25.34 -2.47
CA THR A 234 17.06 -25.39 -1.60
C THR A 234 16.88 -24.51 -0.35
N SER A 235 16.31 -23.32 -0.52
CA SER A 235 16.03 -22.40 0.58
C SER A 235 14.97 -22.91 1.57
N ILE A 236 13.99 -23.69 1.09
CA ILE A 236 12.94 -24.27 1.95
C ILE A 236 13.52 -25.37 2.83
N ALA A 237 14.39 -26.23 2.26
CA ALA A 237 15.00 -27.34 2.99
C ALA A 237 15.85 -26.84 4.15
N SER A 238 16.62 -25.76 3.94
CA SER A 238 17.54 -25.18 4.94
C SER A 238 16.84 -24.29 5.99
N SER A 239 15.57 -23.90 5.77
CA SER A 239 14.86 -22.97 6.66
C SER A 239 14.31 -23.66 7.90
N ALA A 240 14.42 -22.99 9.05
CA ALA A 240 13.83 -23.46 10.32
C ALA A 240 12.31 -23.30 10.34
N TRP A 241 11.63 -24.12 11.14
CA TRP A 241 10.18 -24.00 11.37
C TRP A 241 9.82 -22.81 12.24
N VAL A 242 10.65 -22.48 13.24
CA VAL A 242 10.46 -21.34 14.14
C VAL A 242 11.74 -20.54 14.20
N GLY A 243 11.63 -19.22 14.12
CA GLY A 243 12.78 -18.31 14.20
C GLY A 243 12.36 -16.85 14.29
N ILE A 244 13.24 -16.02 14.79
CA ILE A 244 13.02 -14.57 14.87
C ILE A 244 13.28 -13.97 13.49
N PRO A 245 12.40 -13.05 12.99
CA PRO A 245 12.67 -12.30 11.75
C PRO A 245 14.04 -11.63 11.81
N LYS A 246 14.79 -11.69 10.70
CA LYS A 246 16.13 -11.09 10.61
C LYS A 246 16.01 -9.59 10.42
N PHE A 247 15.76 -8.87 11.49
CA PHE A 247 15.66 -7.41 11.47
C PHE A 247 16.96 -6.73 11.03
N GLN A 248 16.84 -5.55 10.44
CA GLN A 248 17.94 -4.70 10.02
C GLN A 248 17.67 -3.28 10.55
N PHE A 249 18.51 -2.78 11.44
CA PHE A 249 18.34 -1.41 11.92
C PHE A 249 18.68 -0.40 10.82
N MET A 250 17.88 0.67 10.77
CA MET A 250 18.04 1.75 9.82
C MET A 250 19.38 2.48 9.97
N LYS A 251 19.86 3.05 8.86
CA LYS A 251 20.97 4.00 8.82
C LYS A 251 20.49 5.31 8.16
N PHE A 252 21.08 6.42 8.50
CA PHE A 252 20.69 7.72 7.95
C PHE A 252 21.75 8.26 7.01
N ASP A 253 21.30 8.67 5.83
CA ASP A 253 22.06 9.48 4.87
C ASP A 253 21.09 10.43 4.16
N ILE A 254 21.59 11.64 3.87
CA ILE A 254 20.76 12.69 3.26
C ILE A 254 20.25 12.29 1.87
N THR A 255 21.04 11.58 1.07
CA THR A 255 20.66 11.15 -0.28
C THR A 255 19.46 10.21 -0.23
N SER A 256 19.54 9.14 0.58
CA SER A 256 18.43 8.20 0.73
C SER A 256 17.18 8.83 1.35
N ILE A 257 17.36 9.76 2.30
CA ILE A 257 16.24 10.52 2.88
C ILE A 257 15.55 11.37 1.80
N LEU A 258 16.30 12.07 0.97
CA LEU A 258 15.74 12.92 -0.09
C LEU A 258 15.07 12.12 -1.22
N VAL A 259 15.47 10.86 -1.42
CA VAL A 259 14.78 9.93 -2.34
C VAL A 259 13.46 9.45 -1.74
N MET A 260 13.46 9.01 -0.47
CA MET A 260 12.35 8.31 0.16
C MET A 260 11.31 9.25 0.79
N ALA A 261 11.74 10.26 1.53
CA ALA A 261 10.85 11.09 2.33
C ALA A 261 9.79 11.84 1.51
N PRO A 262 10.09 12.40 0.31
CA PRO A 262 9.06 13.08 -0.49
C PRO A 262 7.92 12.18 -0.96
N ILE A 263 8.12 10.85 -1.04
CA ILE A 263 7.09 9.88 -1.41
C ILE A 263 5.96 9.87 -0.37
N ALA A 264 6.28 10.23 0.88
CA ALA A 264 5.28 10.35 1.94
C ALA A 264 4.12 11.30 1.59
N ILE A 265 4.34 12.30 0.74
CA ILE A 265 3.29 13.21 0.30
C ILE A 265 2.21 12.40 -0.46
N ALA A 266 2.62 11.52 -1.37
CA ALA A 266 1.69 10.68 -2.13
C ALA A 266 0.96 9.67 -1.22
N THR A 267 1.67 9.03 -0.29
CA THR A 267 1.06 8.04 0.61
C THR A 267 0.16 8.66 1.68
N MET A 268 0.42 9.88 2.12
CA MET A 268 -0.51 10.63 2.96
C MET A 268 -1.83 10.94 2.23
N MET A 269 -1.79 11.22 0.92
CA MET A 269 -3.00 11.41 0.12
C MET A 269 -3.78 10.11 -0.08
N GLU A 270 -3.08 8.99 -0.33
CA GLU A 270 -3.64 7.65 -0.37
C GLU A 270 -4.36 7.34 0.95
N HIS A 271 -3.70 7.56 2.09
CA HIS A 271 -4.28 7.39 3.42
C HIS A 271 -5.58 8.18 3.64
N ILE A 272 -5.61 9.45 3.22
CA ILE A 272 -6.84 10.28 3.32
C ILE A 272 -7.98 9.67 2.50
N GLY A 273 -7.68 9.20 1.28
CA GLY A 273 -8.63 8.50 0.42
C GLY A 273 -9.17 7.23 1.07
N ASP A 274 -8.29 6.39 1.62
CA ASP A 274 -8.65 5.15 2.30
C ASP A 274 -9.51 5.39 3.55
N MET A 275 -9.17 6.40 4.35
CA MET A 275 -9.98 6.77 5.51
C MET A 275 -11.39 7.21 5.11
N SER A 276 -11.52 7.88 3.99
CA SER A 276 -12.83 8.28 3.45
C SER A 276 -13.62 7.06 2.97
N ALA A 277 -12.97 6.15 2.22
CA ALA A 277 -13.59 4.91 1.72
C ALA A 277 -14.03 3.99 2.88
N ILE A 278 -13.20 3.81 3.91
CA ILE A 278 -13.55 3.03 5.10
C ILE A 278 -14.72 3.70 5.84
N SER A 279 -14.71 5.03 5.98
CA SER A 279 -15.78 5.79 6.62
C SER A 279 -17.13 5.58 5.90
N ALA A 280 -17.12 5.63 4.57
CA ALA A 280 -18.30 5.38 3.75
C ALA A 280 -18.80 3.92 3.87
N THR A 281 -17.89 2.93 3.86
CA THR A 281 -18.23 1.51 3.97
C THR A 281 -18.83 1.16 5.32
N VAL A 282 -18.26 1.71 6.39
CA VAL A 282 -18.65 1.41 7.79
C VAL A 282 -19.80 2.30 8.26
N GLU A 283 -20.16 3.31 7.48
CA GLU A 283 -21.16 4.34 7.84
C GLU A 283 -20.81 5.03 9.18
N GLN A 284 -19.50 5.39 9.33
CA GLN A 284 -18.97 6.13 10.48
C GLN A 284 -17.92 7.13 10.01
N ASN A 285 -17.96 8.34 10.54
CA ASN A 285 -17.03 9.40 10.13
C ASN A 285 -15.71 9.33 10.91
N PHE A 286 -14.75 8.54 10.43
CA PHE A 286 -13.43 8.44 11.03
C PHE A 286 -12.53 9.65 10.80
N ILE A 287 -12.87 10.50 9.85
CA ILE A 287 -12.19 11.78 9.61
C ILE A 287 -12.44 12.75 10.75
N ALA A 288 -13.64 12.69 11.35
CA ALA A 288 -14.01 13.49 12.51
C ALA A 288 -13.63 12.81 13.83
N ASP A 289 -14.03 11.55 14.03
CA ASP A 289 -13.78 10.78 15.24
C ASP A 289 -13.22 9.39 14.88
N PRO A 290 -11.98 9.08 15.22
CA PRO A 290 -11.05 9.73 16.15
C PRO A 290 -10.33 10.97 15.59
N GLY A 291 -10.60 11.35 14.35
CA GLY A 291 -10.02 12.49 13.65
C GLY A 291 -8.84 12.11 12.75
N LEU A 292 -8.79 12.71 11.56
CA LEU A 292 -7.76 12.43 10.54
C LEU A 292 -6.33 12.62 11.06
N HIS A 293 -6.10 13.58 11.96
CA HIS A 293 -4.79 13.78 12.59
C HIS A 293 -4.32 12.54 13.37
N ARG A 294 -5.25 11.77 13.99
CA ARG A 294 -4.90 10.54 14.73
C ARG A 294 -4.62 9.38 13.79
N THR A 295 -5.38 9.25 12.70
CA THR A 295 -5.13 8.19 11.72
C THR A 295 -3.81 8.40 11.01
N LEU A 296 -3.47 9.65 10.64
CA LEU A 296 -2.16 10.01 10.09
C LEU A 296 -1.02 9.74 11.08
N ILE A 297 -1.17 10.10 12.36
CA ILE A 297 -0.17 9.77 13.39
C ILE A 297 0.03 8.25 13.49
N GLY A 298 -1.06 7.49 13.48
CA GLY A 298 -1.00 6.03 13.56
C GLY A 298 -0.25 5.41 12.39
N ASP A 299 -0.55 5.84 11.17
CA ASP A 299 0.12 5.39 9.94
C ASP A 299 1.59 5.84 9.90
N GLY A 300 1.87 7.09 10.29
CA GLY A 300 3.22 7.63 10.40
C GLY A 300 4.10 6.87 11.40
N ILE A 301 3.58 6.56 12.61
CA ILE A 301 4.32 5.74 13.59
C ILE A 301 4.55 4.33 13.05
N ALA A 302 3.54 3.71 12.43
CA ALA A 302 3.66 2.37 11.87
C ALA A 302 4.73 2.33 10.75
N THR A 303 4.76 3.34 9.89
CA THR A 303 5.76 3.51 8.83
C THR A 303 7.16 3.77 9.40
N ALA A 304 7.30 4.69 10.35
CA ALA A 304 8.57 4.95 11.01
C ALA A 304 9.09 3.72 11.77
N PHE A 305 8.22 3.01 12.49
CA PHE A 305 8.56 1.76 13.17
C PHE A 305 9.07 0.71 12.17
N ALA A 306 8.36 0.52 11.04
CA ALA A 306 8.80 -0.42 10.01
C ALA A 306 10.19 -0.06 9.48
N GLY A 307 10.43 1.20 9.11
CA GLY A 307 11.75 1.69 8.70
C GLY A 307 12.83 1.46 9.76
N ALA A 308 12.51 1.71 11.05
CA ALA A 308 13.46 1.56 12.14
C ALA A 308 14.02 0.14 12.27
N ILE A 309 13.23 -0.88 11.98
CA ILE A 309 13.60 -2.30 12.14
C ILE A 309 13.85 -3.02 10.80
N GLY A 310 13.91 -2.27 9.69
CA GLY A 310 14.25 -2.82 8.37
C GLY A 310 13.06 -3.40 7.63
N GLY A 311 11.86 -2.92 7.87
CA GLY A 311 10.66 -3.23 7.08
C GLY A 311 10.39 -2.18 6.02
N PRO A 312 9.56 -2.50 5.00
CA PRO A 312 9.05 -1.51 4.07
C PRO A 312 8.05 -0.58 4.78
N ALA A 313 7.81 0.60 4.20
CA ALA A 313 6.80 1.53 4.70
C ALA A 313 5.43 0.86 4.81
N ASN A 314 4.67 1.20 5.83
CA ASN A 314 3.28 0.77 5.95
C ASN A 314 2.34 1.77 5.27
N THR A 315 1.15 1.31 4.91
CA THR A 315 0.01 2.11 4.46
C THR A 315 -1.29 1.38 4.76
N THR A 316 -2.41 2.09 4.77
CA THR A 316 -3.74 1.47 4.92
C THR A 316 -4.10 0.66 3.67
N TYR A 317 -4.84 -0.45 3.87
CA TYR A 317 -5.17 -1.38 2.78
C TYR A 317 -6.66 -1.35 2.41
N GLY A 318 -6.94 -0.92 1.18
CA GLY A 318 -8.27 -0.92 0.58
C GLY A 318 -8.86 -2.33 0.39
N GLU A 319 -8.02 -3.36 0.21
CA GLU A 319 -8.44 -4.76 0.10
C GLU A 319 -9.21 -5.22 1.35
N ASN A 320 -8.79 -4.78 2.52
CA ASN A 320 -9.47 -5.09 3.77
C ASN A 320 -10.82 -4.37 3.90
N THR A 321 -10.99 -3.20 3.28
CA THR A 321 -12.27 -2.51 3.18
C THR A 321 -13.29 -3.33 2.40
N GLY A 322 -12.87 -4.02 1.33
CA GLY A 322 -13.72 -4.97 0.60
C GLY A 322 -14.21 -6.13 1.47
N VAL A 323 -13.37 -6.63 2.40
CA VAL A 323 -13.80 -7.67 3.37
C VAL A 323 -14.83 -7.13 4.36
N LEU A 324 -14.65 -5.90 4.85
CA LEU A 324 -15.65 -5.24 5.69
C LEU A 324 -17.01 -5.13 4.98
N GLU A 325 -17.00 -4.70 3.73
CA GLU A 325 -18.19 -4.56 2.92
C GLU A 325 -18.93 -5.90 2.73
N LEU A 326 -18.21 -6.98 2.46
CA LEU A 326 -18.80 -8.31 2.23
C LEU A 326 -19.26 -9.00 3.52
N SER A 327 -18.48 -8.89 4.60
CA SER A 327 -18.80 -9.53 5.87
C SER A 327 -19.84 -8.78 6.69
N LYS A 328 -19.97 -7.46 6.45
CA LYS A 328 -20.77 -6.52 7.28
C LYS A 328 -20.36 -6.53 8.75
N VAL A 329 -19.11 -6.94 9.06
CA VAL A 329 -18.56 -6.94 10.43
C VAL A 329 -17.54 -5.84 10.54
N TYR A 330 -17.88 -4.77 11.25
CA TYR A 330 -17.14 -3.52 11.30
C TYR A 330 -16.34 -3.33 12.60
N ASP A 331 -16.26 -4.38 13.43
CA ASP A 331 -15.53 -4.33 14.69
C ASP A 331 -14.01 -4.39 14.47
N PRO A 332 -13.23 -3.39 14.90
CA PRO A 332 -11.77 -3.40 14.80
C PRO A 332 -11.07 -4.58 15.48
N ARG A 333 -11.76 -5.32 16.37
CA ARG A 333 -11.21 -6.54 17.00
C ARG A 333 -10.85 -7.60 15.98
N VAL A 334 -11.65 -7.75 14.92
CA VAL A 334 -11.39 -8.73 13.86
C VAL A 334 -10.09 -8.40 13.14
N ILE A 335 -9.82 -7.12 12.89
CA ILE A 335 -8.58 -6.65 12.27
C ILE A 335 -7.38 -6.89 13.20
N ARG A 336 -7.52 -6.71 14.51
CA ARG A 336 -6.44 -7.03 15.47
C ARG A 336 -6.12 -8.52 15.52
N ILE A 337 -7.12 -9.38 15.34
CA ILE A 337 -6.90 -10.82 15.19
C ILE A 337 -6.11 -11.11 13.93
N ALA A 338 -6.45 -10.47 12.80
CA ALA A 338 -5.68 -10.58 11.56
C ALA A 338 -4.21 -10.12 11.75
N ALA A 339 -4.00 -9.02 12.48
CA ALA A 339 -2.68 -8.52 12.81
C ALA A 339 -1.88 -9.52 13.67
N ALA A 340 -2.53 -10.16 14.65
CA ALA A 340 -1.90 -11.21 15.45
C ALA A 340 -1.50 -12.42 14.60
N PHE A 341 -2.33 -12.84 13.62
CA PHE A 341 -1.96 -13.90 12.67
C PHE A 341 -0.77 -13.51 11.81
N ALA A 342 -0.71 -12.28 11.30
CA ALA A 342 0.43 -11.79 10.52
C ALA A 342 1.72 -11.81 11.35
N ILE A 343 1.68 -11.35 12.60
CA ILE A 343 2.80 -11.44 13.54
C ILE A 343 3.20 -12.90 13.77
N ALA A 344 2.25 -13.80 14.03
CA ALA A 344 2.55 -15.21 14.25
C ALA A 344 3.24 -15.86 13.05
N LEU A 345 2.76 -15.58 11.82
CA LEU A 345 3.38 -16.07 10.57
C LEU A 345 4.79 -15.53 10.35
N SER A 346 5.09 -14.34 10.84
CA SER A 346 6.43 -13.75 10.72
C SER A 346 7.53 -14.55 11.44
N PHE A 347 7.16 -15.33 12.48
CA PHE A 347 8.07 -16.19 13.22
C PHE A 347 8.22 -17.60 12.63
N ILE A 348 7.72 -17.84 11.41
CA ILE A 348 7.85 -19.10 10.68
C ILE A 348 8.75 -18.90 9.45
N PRO A 349 10.10 -18.98 9.58
CA PRO A 349 11.02 -18.77 8.45
C PRO A 349 10.75 -19.70 7.26
N LYS A 350 10.32 -20.93 7.51
CA LYS A 350 9.94 -21.89 6.46
C LYS A 350 8.79 -21.38 5.60
N PHE A 351 7.83 -20.71 6.20
CA PHE A 351 6.74 -20.06 5.47
C PHE A 351 7.26 -18.92 4.55
N SER A 352 8.14 -18.06 5.08
CA SER A 352 8.80 -17.03 4.28
C SER A 352 9.62 -17.62 3.13
N ALA A 353 10.32 -18.73 3.37
CA ALA A 353 11.09 -19.43 2.34
C ALA A 353 10.19 -19.95 1.22
N VAL A 354 9.04 -20.57 1.53
CA VAL A 354 8.06 -21.02 0.52
C VAL A 354 7.60 -19.85 -0.35
N ILE A 355 7.30 -18.70 0.28
CA ILE A 355 6.88 -17.51 -0.47
C ILE A 355 8.01 -16.97 -1.36
N SER A 356 9.26 -17.02 -0.88
CA SER A 356 10.43 -16.54 -1.64
C SER A 356 10.80 -17.43 -2.83
N THR A 357 10.29 -18.68 -2.90
CA THR A 357 10.47 -19.56 -4.07
C THR A 357 9.43 -19.30 -5.17
N MET A 358 8.52 -18.35 -4.97
CA MET A 358 7.49 -18.04 -5.96
C MET A 358 8.11 -17.53 -7.26
N PRO A 359 7.82 -18.18 -8.42
CA PRO A 359 8.31 -17.71 -9.71
C PRO A 359 7.97 -16.26 -10.00
N SER A 360 8.92 -15.51 -10.56
CA SER A 360 8.71 -14.11 -10.94
C SER A 360 7.51 -13.93 -11.86
N ALA A 361 7.22 -14.90 -12.72
CA ALA A 361 6.06 -14.89 -13.60
C ALA A 361 4.72 -14.82 -12.84
N ILE A 362 4.59 -15.57 -11.74
CA ILE A 362 3.39 -15.53 -10.88
C ILE A 362 3.28 -14.15 -10.23
N ILE A 363 4.41 -13.61 -9.74
CA ILE A 363 4.48 -12.26 -9.17
C ILE A 363 4.02 -11.24 -10.21
N GLY A 364 4.48 -11.36 -11.46
CA GLY A 364 4.05 -10.52 -12.58
C GLY A 364 2.54 -10.57 -12.82
N GLY A 365 1.97 -11.77 -12.93
CA GLY A 365 0.53 -11.96 -13.13
C GLY A 365 -0.33 -11.36 -12.01
N VAL A 366 0.08 -11.53 -10.75
CA VAL A 366 -0.56 -10.91 -9.58
C VAL A 366 -0.43 -9.39 -9.63
N SER A 367 0.75 -8.88 -9.99
CA SER A 367 1.04 -7.45 -10.07
C SER A 367 0.17 -6.73 -11.10
N PHE A 368 -0.13 -7.35 -12.24
CA PHE A 368 -1.08 -6.79 -13.22
C PHE A 368 -2.40 -6.40 -12.57
N MET A 369 -2.96 -7.30 -11.77
CA MET A 369 -4.23 -7.03 -11.09
C MET A 369 -4.08 -5.96 -10.01
N LEU A 370 -3.06 -6.07 -9.14
CA LEU A 370 -2.86 -5.14 -8.02
C LEU A 370 -2.60 -3.72 -8.50
N TYR A 371 -1.67 -3.52 -9.45
CA TYR A 371 -1.34 -2.18 -9.95
C TYR A 371 -2.50 -1.57 -10.73
N GLY A 372 -3.23 -2.42 -11.50
CA GLY A 372 -4.46 -2.00 -12.17
C GLY A 372 -5.54 -1.56 -11.19
N MET A 373 -5.73 -2.29 -10.08
CA MET A 373 -6.70 -1.91 -9.05
C MET A 373 -6.32 -0.61 -8.33
N ILE A 374 -5.04 -0.41 -7.98
CA ILE A 374 -4.58 0.85 -7.39
C ILE A 374 -4.92 2.02 -8.32
N SER A 375 -4.59 1.90 -9.61
CA SER A 375 -4.92 2.95 -10.59
C SER A 375 -6.43 3.16 -10.73
N ALA A 376 -7.22 2.10 -10.72
CA ALA A 376 -8.69 2.18 -10.78
C ALA A 376 -9.29 2.89 -9.56
N ILE A 377 -8.70 2.71 -8.35
CA ILE A 377 -9.09 3.46 -7.15
C ILE A 377 -8.85 4.96 -7.35
N GLY A 378 -7.72 5.34 -7.96
CA GLY A 378 -7.46 6.73 -8.31
C GLY A 378 -8.47 7.32 -9.31
N VAL A 379 -8.86 6.54 -10.34
CA VAL A 379 -9.94 6.93 -11.29
C VAL A 379 -11.26 7.08 -10.55
N ARG A 380 -11.59 6.14 -9.69
CA ARG A 380 -12.80 6.17 -8.85
C ARG A 380 -12.84 7.43 -7.99
N ASN A 381 -11.72 7.82 -7.38
CA ASN A 381 -11.62 9.06 -6.59
C ASN A 381 -11.99 10.30 -7.43
N VAL A 382 -11.47 10.40 -8.66
CA VAL A 382 -11.79 11.50 -9.60
C VAL A 382 -13.29 11.51 -9.95
N VAL A 383 -13.85 10.34 -10.26
CA VAL A 383 -15.25 10.21 -10.73
C VAL A 383 -16.25 10.48 -9.59
N GLU A 384 -16.07 9.86 -8.43
CA GLU A 384 -16.98 10.01 -7.28
C GLU A 384 -16.98 11.44 -6.74
N ASN A 385 -15.83 12.12 -6.79
CA ASN A 385 -15.75 13.53 -6.41
C ASN A 385 -16.15 14.50 -7.54
N LYS A 386 -16.67 13.98 -8.67
CA LYS A 386 -17.17 14.78 -9.79
C LYS A 386 -16.18 15.83 -10.28
N VAL A 387 -14.90 15.45 -10.36
CA VAL A 387 -13.86 16.36 -10.87
C VAL A 387 -14.14 16.70 -12.32
N ASP A 388 -14.41 17.95 -12.60
CA ASP A 388 -14.70 18.44 -13.95
C ASP A 388 -13.38 18.69 -14.72
N LEU A 389 -13.00 17.71 -15.54
CA LEU A 389 -11.81 17.79 -16.41
C LEU A 389 -12.04 18.60 -17.70
N THR A 390 -13.25 19.12 -17.94
CA THR A 390 -13.49 20.09 -19.04
C THR A 390 -12.92 21.46 -18.71
N LYS A 391 -12.71 21.76 -17.44
CA LYS A 391 -12.09 22.99 -16.99
C LYS A 391 -10.58 22.94 -17.22
N SER A 392 -10.04 23.92 -17.95
CA SER A 392 -8.63 24.01 -18.30
C SER A 392 -7.69 23.90 -17.09
N ARG A 393 -8.09 24.48 -15.94
CA ARG A 393 -7.35 24.39 -14.68
C ARG A 393 -7.16 22.94 -14.24
N ASN A 394 -8.23 22.21 -14.15
CA ASN A 394 -8.23 20.81 -13.67
C ASN A 394 -7.51 19.90 -14.67
N LEU A 395 -7.73 20.13 -15.98
CA LEU A 395 -7.04 19.41 -17.03
C LEU A 395 -5.52 19.61 -16.98
N ILE A 396 -5.06 20.84 -16.75
CA ILE A 396 -3.62 21.15 -16.63
C ILE A 396 -3.03 20.47 -15.41
N ILE A 397 -3.69 20.56 -14.23
CA ILE A 397 -3.19 19.93 -13.00
C ILE A 397 -3.05 18.42 -13.19
N ALA A 398 -4.11 17.75 -13.65
CA ALA A 398 -4.09 16.30 -13.87
C ALA A 398 -3.08 15.90 -14.93
N GLY A 399 -3.02 16.64 -16.07
CA GLY A 399 -2.09 16.37 -17.16
C GLY A 399 -0.63 16.46 -16.73
N VAL A 400 -0.26 17.51 -15.98
CA VAL A 400 1.12 17.66 -15.45
C VAL A 400 1.44 16.54 -14.45
N ILE A 401 0.52 16.17 -13.56
CA ILE A 401 0.71 15.05 -12.63
C ILE A 401 1.00 13.75 -13.41
N PHE A 402 0.21 13.43 -14.45
CA PHE A 402 0.41 12.24 -15.26
C PHE A 402 1.76 12.23 -15.97
N VAL A 403 2.13 13.35 -16.61
CA VAL A 403 3.41 13.43 -17.30
C VAL A 403 4.58 13.34 -16.31
N CYS A 404 4.51 14.02 -15.17
CA CYS A 404 5.54 13.91 -14.15
C CYS A 404 5.62 12.51 -13.52
N GLY A 405 4.48 11.92 -13.18
CA GLY A 405 4.43 10.63 -12.50
C GLY A 405 4.83 9.43 -13.36
N LEU A 406 4.66 9.52 -14.67
CA LEU A 406 4.97 8.45 -15.61
C LEU A 406 6.20 8.74 -16.49
N GLY A 407 6.51 10.01 -16.73
CA GLY A 407 7.59 10.41 -17.64
C GLY A 407 8.98 10.41 -17.01
N PHE A 408 9.10 10.69 -15.72
CA PHE A 408 10.38 10.66 -15.00
C PHE A 408 10.70 9.26 -14.45
N GLY A 409 10.80 8.24 -15.30
CA GLY A 409 10.96 6.84 -14.91
C GLY A 409 12.09 6.61 -13.88
N ASP A 410 13.27 7.19 -14.12
CA ASP A 410 14.44 7.10 -13.23
C ASP A 410 14.51 8.26 -12.21
N GLY A 411 13.49 9.11 -12.16
CA GLY A 411 13.47 10.32 -11.35
C GLY A 411 14.22 11.51 -11.98
N LEU A 412 14.24 12.63 -11.26
CA LEU A 412 14.99 13.82 -11.61
C LEU A 412 16.17 13.98 -10.66
N THR A 413 17.39 13.85 -11.19
CA THR A 413 18.62 14.01 -10.41
C THR A 413 19.22 15.40 -10.64
N PHE A 414 19.54 16.08 -9.56
CA PHE A 414 20.23 17.37 -9.56
C PHE A 414 21.23 17.44 -8.41
N THR A 415 22.25 18.27 -8.56
CA THR A 415 23.32 18.40 -7.55
C THR A 415 23.18 19.72 -6.79
N VAL A 416 23.09 19.62 -5.45
CA VAL A 416 23.07 20.78 -4.55
C VAL A 416 24.22 20.65 -3.57
N ALA A 417 25.07 21.68 -3.53
CA ALA A 417 26.25 21.73 -2.63
C ALA A 417 27.11 20.43 -2.69
N GLY A 418 27.28 19.86 -3.89
CA GLY A 418 28.09 18.64 -4.08
C GLY A 418 27.40 17.33 -3.77
N THR A 419 26.13 17.36 -3.33
CA THR A 419 25.31 16.16 -3.08
C THR A 419 24.33 15.94 -4.22
N SER A 420 24.33 14.76 -4.82
CA SER A 420 23.32 14.38 -5.82
C SER A 420 22.00 14.01 -5.12
N ILE A 421 20.94 14.67 -5.54
CA ILE A 421 19.58 14.49 -5.03
C ILE A 421 18.73 13.94 -6.18
N THR A 422 18.10 12.80 -5.97
CA THR A 422 17.16 12.22 -6.93
C THR A 422 15.75 12.26 -6.36
N LEU A 423 14.86 13.02 -6.99
CA LEU A 423 13.43 12.99 -6.71
C LEU A 423 12.78 11.93 -7.57
N THR A 424 12.00 11.03 -6.95
CA THR A 424 11.22 10.03 -7.69
C THR A 424 10.10 10.69 -8.49
N ALA A 425 9.66 10.01 -9.56
CA ALA A 425 8.55 10.49 -10.40
C ALA A 425 7.29 10.85 -9.59
N LEU A 426 6.93 10.02 -8.60
CA LEU A 426 5.77 10.26 -7.74
C LEU A 426 5.94 11.48 -6.84
N ALA A 427 7.15 11.72 -6.31
CA ALA A 427 7.43 12.90 -5.52
C ALA A 427 7.30 14.18 -6.38
N ILE A 428 7.85 14.15 -7.60
CA ILE A 428 7.73 15.26 -8.57
C ILE A 428 6.27 15.52 -8.92
N ALA A 429 5.51 14.46 -9.22
CA ALA A 429 4.09 14.57 -9.55
C ALA A 429 3.27 15.19 -8.41
N ALA A 430 3.51 14.73 -7.17
CA ALA A 430 2.82 15.25 -5.99
C ALA A 430 3.16 16.73 -5.75
N ILE A 431 4.43 17.10 -5.77
CA ILE A 431 4.87 18.50 -5.58
C ILE A 431 4.29 19.38 -6.68
N ALA A 432 4.40 18.96 -7.96
CA ALA A 432 3.89 19.74 -9.09
C ALA A 432 2.36 19.91 -9.02
N GLY A 433 1.63 18.84 -8.68
CA GLY A 433 0.17 18.90 -8.54
C GLY A 433 -0.29 19.85 -7.44
N ILE A 434 0.32 19.78 -6.26
CA ILE A 434 0.02 20.68 -5.14
C ILE A 434 0.36 22.11 -5.49
N PHE A 435 1.53 22.35 -6.08
CA PHE A 435 1.98 23.67 -6.49
C PHE A 435 1.05 24.30 -7.53
N LEU A 436 0.72 23.58 -8.59
CA LEU A 436 -0.22 24.07 -9.61
C LEU A 436 -1.61 24.33 -9.02
N ASN A 437 -2.09 23.45 -8.16
CA ASN A 437 -3.37 23.65 -7.49
C ASN A 437 -3.37 24.91 -6.60
N ALA A 438 -2.24 25.26 -5.99
CA ALA A 438 -2.09 26.43 -5.15
C ALA A 438 -2.05 27.76 -5.94
N ILE A 439 -1.39 27.76 -7.13
CA ILE A 439 -1.16 29.01 -7.89
C ILE A 439 -2.22 29.29 -8.95
N LEU A 440 -2.83 28.23 -9.53
CA LEU A 440 -3.82 28.43 -10.58
C LEU A 440 -5.14 28.98 -10.01
N PRO A 441 -5.73 30.00 -10.68
CA PRO A 441 -6.97 30.61 -10.22
C PRO A 441 -8.15 29.63 -10.29
N GLY A 442 -9.11 29.83 -9.41
CA GLY A 442 -10.32 28.99 -9.30
C GLY A 442 -10.12 27.86 -8.27
N ASN A 443 -11.21 27.51 -7.58
CA ASN A 443 -11.27 26.37 -6.68
C ASN A 443 -12.67 25.77 -6.77
N ASP A 444 -12.77 24.62 -7.39
CA ASP A 444 -14.07 23.96 -7.63
C ASP A 444 -14.41 22.93 -6.55
N TYR A 445 -13.46 22.63 -5.65
CA TYR A 445 -13.64 21.62 -4.63
C TYR A 445 -13.79 22.27 -3.24
N GLU A 446 -14.92 22.01 -2.61
CA GLU A 446 -15.16 22.31 -1.20
C GLU A 446 -15.33 21.00 -0.44
N PHE A 447 -14.41 20.76 0.48
CA PHE A 447 -14.45 19.59 1.35
C PHE A 447 -15.71 19.61 2.22
N GLY A 448 -16.49 18.52 2.18
CA GLY A 448 -17.73 18.37 2.93
C GLY A 448 -19.01 18.81 2.20
N LYS A 449 -18.92 19.30 0.96
CA LYS A 449 -20.11 19.71 0.18
C LYS A 449 -20.58 18.70 -0.86
N ASN A 450 -19.79 17.67 -1.18
CA ASN A 450 -20.20 16.63 -2.11
C ASN A 450 -20.61 15.35 -1.37
N PRO A 451 -21.93 15.06 -1.24
CA PRO A 451 -22.40 13.90 -0.49
C PRO A 451 -22.05 12.55 -1.18
N ASP A 452 -21.76 12.58 -2.47
CA ASP A 452 -21.45 11.36 -3.26
C ASP A 452 -19.96 11.03 -3.28
N GLY A 453 -19.09 11.97 -2.90
CA GLY A 453 -17.64 11.77 -2.88
C GLY A 453 -17.16 11.08 -1.62
N ASP A 454 -16.32 10.06 -1.75
CA ASP A 454 -15.75 9.31 -0.62
C ASP A 454 -15.09 10.22 0.43
N ALA A 455 -14.34 11.25 -0.02
CA ALA A 455 -13.66 12.21 0.85
C ALA A 455 -14.59 13.15 1.60
N SER A 456 -15.82 13.37 1.09
CA SER A 456 -16.75 14.37 1.60
C SER A 456 -17.92 13.78 2.39
N ARG A 457 -18.29 12.54 2.10
CA ARG A 457 -19.51 11.90 2.61
C ARG A 457 -19.62 11.91 4.13
N GLY A 458 -18.52 11.61 4.83
CA GLY A 458 -18.50 11.61 6.29
C GLY A 458 -18.60 13.01 6.91
N VAL A 459 -18.21 14.07 6.20
CA VAL A 459 -18.28 15.47 6.67
C VAL A 459 -19.63 16.09 6.34
N TYR A 460 -20.25 15.67 5.22
CA TYR A 460 -21.59 16.11 4.86
C TYR A 460 -22.65 15.71 5.90
N MET A 461 -22.59 14.48 6.42
CA MET A 461 -23.47 14.01 7.48
C MET A 461 -23.34 14.83 8.79
N MET A 462 -22.13 15.33 9.11
CA MET A 462 -21.93 16.19 10.28
C MET A 462 -22.54 17.59 10.12
N ASN A 463 -22.50 18.13 8.88
CA ASN A 463 -23.05 19.46 8.64
C ASN A 463 -24.59 19.45 8.69
N THR A 464 -25.25 18.38 8.20
CA THR A 464 -26.68 18.20 8.28
C THR A 464 -27.18 18.01 9.72
N ASP A 465 -26.45 17.26 10.56
CA ASP A 465 -26.80 17.07 11.97
C ASP A 465 -26.65 18.38 12.79
N ASN A 466 -25.64 19.22 12.46
CA ASN A 466 -25.46 20.52 13.13
C ASN A 466 -26.50 21.57 12.66
N ASP A 467 -26.88 21.55 11.38
CA ASP A 467 -27.89 22.46 10.84
C ASP A 467 -29.28 22.13 11.40
N GLU A 468 -29.59 20.85 11.66
CA GLU A 468 -30.85 20.44 12.32
C GLU A 468 -30.86 20.78 13.85
N GLU A 469 -29.72 20.83 14.52
CA GLU A 469 -29.62 21.30 15.93
C GLU A 469 -29.67 22.83 16.06
N GLU A 470 -29.25 23.58 15.03
CA GLU A 470 -29.38 25.06 15.03
C GLU A 470 -30.80 25.53 14.61
N GLU A 471 -31.60 24.71 13.91
CA GLU A 471 -32.99 25.01 13.55
C GLU A 471 -34.02 24.47 14.58
N SER A 472 -33.61 23.71 15.58
CA SER A 472 -34.42 23.17 16.67
C SER A 472 -34.21 23.98 17.95
#